data_6b3e20e70db34b68ce304e2971d18819
#
_entry.id   6b3e20e70db34b68ce304e2971d18819
#
_cell.length_a   1.000
_cell.length_b   1.000
_cell.length_c   1.000
_cell.angle_alpha   90.00
_cell.angle_beta   90.00
_cell.angle_gamma   90.00
#
_symmetry.space_group_name_H-M   'P 1'
#
loop_
_entity.id
_entity.type
_entity.pdbx_description
1 polymer ?
#
loop_
_entity_poly.entity_id
_entity_poly.type
_entity_poly.pdbx_seq_one_letter_code
_entity_poly.pdbx_strand_id
1 'polypeptide(L)'
;MQSTVTKGSWKATTFTESGTNQLSDISGYVFTFDDNGTLKAVKSGATITGTWTVGEGSGDNSESHIQLNINFTTDPLTEIADDWHVLSVSSSKVELEDVSGGNGGTDELVLEKK
;
A
#
# COMPACT_ATOMS: atom_id res chain seq x y z
N MET A 1 -10.28 7.73 2.88
CA MET A 1 -9.17 6.93 2.35
C MET A 1 -9.28 6.67 0.86
N GLN A 2 -10.36 6.06 0.43
CA GLN A 2 -10.53 5.72 -0.99
C GLN A 2 -10.46 6.93 -1.91
N SER A 3 -11.13 8.02 -1.55
CA SER A 3 -11.12 9.22 -2.38
C SER A 3 -9.73 9.88 -2.45
N THR A 4 -8.88 9.61 -1.46
CA THR A 4 -7.52 10.17 -1.44
C THR A 4 -6.60 9.41 -2.39
N VAL A 5 -6.59 8.08 -2.30
CA VAL A 5 -5.64 7.28 -3.09
C VAL A 5 -6.00 7.27 -4.57
N THR A 6 -7.27 7.49 -4.92
CA THR A 6 -7.67 7.52 -6.33
C THR A 6 -7.32 8.82 -7.04
N LYS A 7 -6.78 9.80 -6.31
CA LYS A 7 -6.39 11.08 -6.89
C LYS A 7 -4.90 11.09 -7.19
N GLY A 8 -4.55 11.01 -8.46
CA GLY A 8 -3.15 11.09 -8.88
C GLY A 8 -2.41 9.78 -8.74
N SER A 9 -1.11 9.88 -8.73
CA SER A 9 -0.22 8.73 -8.67
C SER A 9 0.65 8.79 -7.43
N TRP A 10 1.16 7.64 -7.02
CA TRP A 10 1.92 7.49 -5.78
C TRP A 10 3.23 6.75 -6.03
N LYS A 11 4.20 6.99 -5.18
CA LYS A 11 5.46 6.24 -5.19
C LYS A 11 5.73 5.75 -3.78
N ALA A 12 6.39 4.60 -3.67
CA ALA A 12 6.82 4.12 -2.36
C ALA A 12 8.08 4.87 -1.94
N THR A 13 8.08 5.39 -0.73
CA THR A 13 9.24 6.08 -0.18
C THR A 13 9.81 5.35 1.03
N THR A 14 9.08 4.40 1.59
CA THR A 14 9.55 3.53 2.65
C THR A 14 8.89 2.17 2.46
N PHE A 15 9.68 1.12 2.53
CA PHE A 15 9.18 -0.24 2.58
C PHE A 15 10.16 -1.06 3.41
N THR A 16 9.70 -1.50 4.58
CA THR A 16 10.51 -2.35 5.44
C THR A 16 9.73 -3.61 5.77
N GLU A 17 10.44 -4.72 5.88
CA GLU A 17 9.86 -5.98 6.31
C GLU A 17 10.60 -6.42 7.57
N SER A 18 9.86 -6.51 8.69
CA SER A 18 10.42 -6.89 9.98
C SER A 18 11.65 -6.07 10.34
N GLY A 19 11.61 -4.78 10.04
CA GLY A 19 12.69 -3.86 10.33
C GLY A 19 13.80 -3.80 9.29
N THR A 20 13.73 -4.63 8.25
CA THR A 20 14.73 -4.64 7.19
C THR A 20 14.25 -3.81 6.01
N ASN A 21 15.08 -2.89 5.55
CA ASN A 21 14.73 -2.02 4.43
C ASN A 21 14.69 -2.82 3.13
N GLN A 22 13.53 -2.87 2.50
CA GLN A 22 13.31 -3.57 1.24
C GLN A 22 12.84 -2.62 0.14
N LEU A 23 13.00 -1.32 0.33
CA LEU A 23 12.50 -0.33 -0.62
C LEU A 23 13.06 -0.53 -2.03
N SER A 24 14.30 -0.98 -2.13
CA SER A 24 14.93 -1.19 -3.44
C SER A 24 14.17 -2.20 -4.31
N ASP A 25 13.42 -3.11 -3.70
CA ASP A 25 12.67 -4.11 -4.44
C ASP A 25 11.49 -3.51 -5.19
N ILE A 26 10.96 -2.41 -4.69
CA ILE A 26 9.77 -1.77 -5.30
C ILE A 26 10.03 -0.32 -5.70
N SER A 27 11.25 0.17 -5.58
CA SER A 27 11.55 1.55 -5.97
C SER A 27 11.43 1.71 -7.48
N GLY A 28 11.05 2.90 -7.90
CA GLY A 28 10.87 3.20 -9.31
C GLY A 28 9.48 2.90 -9.86
N TYR A 29 8.65 2.21 -9.11
CA TYR A 29 7.26 1.98 -9.52
C TYR A 29 6.40 3.19 -9.18
N VAL A 30 5.49 3.51 -10.08
CA VAL A 30 4.45 4.52 -9.85
C VAL A 30 3.13 3.76 -9.72
N PHE A 31 2.45 4.00 -8.62
CA PHE A 31 1.21 3.29 -8.31
C PHE A 31 0.02 4.19 -8.59
N THR A 32 -0.97 3.65 -9.26
CA THR A 32 -2.23 4.34 -9.54
C THR A 32 -3.38 3.47 -9.06
N PHE A 33 -4.18 4.01 -8.17
CA PHE A 33 -5.34 3.33 -7.62
C PHE A 33 -6.58 3.79 -8.39
N ASP A 34 -7.13 2.91 -9.21
CA ASP A 34 -8.34 3.23 -9.96
C ASP A 34 -9.56 2.92 -9.09
N ASP A 35 -10.58 3.74 -9.21
CA ASP A 35 -11.77 3.60 -8.35
C ASP A 35 -12.59 2.36 -8.65
N ASN A 36 -12.26 1.63 -9.71
CA ASN A 36 -12.91 0.35 -10.01
C ASN A 36 -12.24 -0.85 -9.33
N GLY A 37 -11.25 -0.60 -8.46
CA GLY A 37 -10.57 -1.67 -7.76
C GLY A 37 -9.29 -2.16 -8.42
N THR A 38 -8.86 -1.53 -9.49
CA THR A 38 -7.62 -1.88 -10.18
C THR A 38 -6.46 -1.07 -9.61
N LEU A 39 -5.34 -1.74 -9.36
CA LEU A 39 -4.11 -1.07 -8.94
C LEU A 39 -3.06 -1.32 -10.00
N LYS A 40 -2.48 -0.26 -10.51
CA LYS A 40 -1.46 -0.35 -11.55
C LYS A 40 -0.13 0.12 -10.99
N ALA A 41 0.92 -0.62 -11.31
CA ALA A 41 2.29 -0.24 -10.96
C ALA A 41 3.09 -0.16 -12.26
N VAL A 42 3.67 1.00 -12.51
CA VAL A 42 4.39 1.27 -13.77
C VAL A 42 5.84 1.57 -13.45
N LYS A 43 6.74 0.89 -14.16
CA LYS A 43 8.17 1.14 -14.05
C LYS A 43 8.79 0.93 -15.41
N SER A 44 9.52 1.92 -15.91
CA SER A 44 10.28 1.82 -17.17
C SER A 44 9.43 1.34 -18.34
N GLY A 45 8.19 1.80 -18.40
CA GLY A 45 7.28 1.45 -19.50
C GLY A 45 6.55 0.13 -19.32
N ALA A 46 6.87 -0.64 -18.27
CA ALA A 46 6.16 -1.89 -17.99
C ALA A 46 5.07 -1.63 -16.95
N THR A 47 3.91 -2.23 -17.16
CA THR A 47 2.78 -2.09 -16.24
C THR A 47 2.45 -3.44 -15.63
N ILE A 48 2.36 -3.47 -14.30
CA ILE A 48 1.91 -4.63 -13.56
C ILE A 48 0.56 -4.26 -12.96
N THR A 49 -0.43 -5.12 -13.16
CA THR A 49 -1.79 -4.83 -12.70
C THR A 49 -2.14 -5.75 -11.55
N GLY A 50 -2.67 -5.16 -10.48
CA GLY A 50 -3.20 -5.88 -9.35
C GLY A 50 -4.56 -5.32 -8.98
N THR A 51 -4.97 -5.57 -7.74
CA THR A 51 -6.24 -5.08 -7.23
C THR A 51 -6.05 -4.46 -5.86
N TRP A 52 -7.00 -3.63 -5.47
CA TRP A 52 -6.99 -3.01 -4.14
C TRP A 52 -8.41 -2.82 -3.65
N THR A 53 -8.56 -2.84 -2.35
CA THR A 53 -9.83 -2.52 -1.70
C THR A 53 -9.54 -1.80 -0.39
N VAL A 54 -10.52 -1.05 0.09
CA VAL A 54 -10.46 -0.42 1.40
C VAL A 54 -11.53 -1.06 2.26
N GLY A 55 -11.12 -1.61 3.41
CA GLY A 55 -12.03 -2.15 4.39
C GLY A 55 -12.05 -1.28 5.62
N GLU A 56 -13.19 -1.16 6.26
CA GLU A 56 -13.33 -0.43 7.51
C GLU A 56 -13.78 -1.38 8.59
N GLY A 57 -13.21 -1.21 9.79
CA GLY A 57 -13.61 -2.03 10.91
C GLY A 57 -15.06 -1.78 11.27
N SER A 58 -15.78 -2.85 11.59
CA SER A 58 -17.21 -2.79 11.85
C SER A 58 -17.50 -2.18 13.21
N GLY A 59 -18.53 -1.37 13.26
CA GLY A 59 -19.15 -0.93 14.51
C GLY A 59 -18.37 0.09 15.30
N ASP A 60 -17.29 0.58 14.78
CA ASP A 60 -16.43 1.50 15.48
C ASP A 60 -16.07 2.62 14.52
N ASN A 61 -16.06 3.84 14.98
CA ASN A 61 -15.72 4.97 14.14
C ASN A 61 -14.23 5.32 14.17
N SER A 62 -13.42 4.45 14.72
CA SER A 62 -12.00 4.70 14.84
C SER A 62 -11.30 4.58 13.48
N GLU A 63 -10.47 5.54 13.16
CA GLU A 63 -9.65 5.50 11.95
C GLU A 63 -8.64 4.36 11.99
N SER A 64 -8.31 3.88 13.17
CA SER A 64 -7.36 2.79 13.31
C SER A 64 -7.87 1.46 12.75
N HIS A 65 -9.11 1.38 12.34
CA HIS A 65 -9.69 0.17 11.78
C HIS A 65 -9.77 0.18 10.26
N ILE A 66 -9.21 1.18 9.60
CA ILE A 66 -9.17 1.21 8.15
C ILE A 66 -8.04 0.32 7.66
N GLN A 67 -8.35 -0.53 6.69
CA GLN A 67 -7.37 -1.39 6.05
C GLN A 67 -7.33 -1.11 4.56
N LEU A 68 -6.13 -1.07 4.02
CA LEU A 68 -5.92 -1.02 2.58
C LEU A 68 -5.39 -2.38 2.15
N ASN A 69 -6.18 -3.09 1.38
CA ASN A 69 -5.80 -4.42 0.90
C ASN A 69 -5.20 -4.28 -0.49
N ILE A 70 -3.99 -4.77 -0.65
CA ILE A 70 -3.26 -4.72 -1.92
C ILE A 70 -2.98 -6.14 -2.36
N ASN A 71 -3.27 -6.45 -3.61
CA ASN A 71 -3.01 -7.77 -4.16
C ASN A 71 -2.29 -7.66 -5.50
N PHE A 72 -1.13 -8.29 -5.57
CA PHE A 72 -0.38 -8.49 -6.81
C PHE A 72 0.05 -9.95 -6.88
N THR A 73 0.09 -10.48 -8.08
CA THR A 73 0.53 -11.87 -8.30
C THR A 73 1.87 -11.94 -9.03
N THR A 74 2.49 -10.80 -9.30
CA THR A 74 3.75 -10.70 -10.03
C THR A 74 4.83 -10.10 -9.15
N ASP A 75 5.98 -10.77 -9.05
CA ASP A 75 7.13 -10.23 -8.33
C ASP A 75 7.70 -9.01 -9.06
N PRO A 76 8.29 -8.08 -8.34
CA PRO A 76 8.50 -8.05 -6.88
C PRO A 76 7.29 -7.51 -6.11
N LEU A 77 6.22 -7.19 -6.77
CA LEU A 77 5.09 -6.53 -6.12
C LEU A 77 4.30 -7.45 -5.21
N THR A 78 4.50 -8.77 -5.31
CA THR A 78 3.91 -9.69 -4.34
C THR A 78 4.39 -9.39 -2.92
N GLU A 79 5.53 -8.70 -2.77
CA GLU A 79 6.03 -8.35 -1.45
C GLU A 79 5.16 -7.34 -0.72
N ILE A 80 4.39 -6.54 -1.46
CA ILE A 80 3.46 -5.59 -0.86
C ILE A 80 2.01 -6.05 -0.93
N ALA A 81 1.77 -7.28 -1.40
CA ALA A 81 0.43 -7.86 -1.44
C ALA A 81 0.03 -8.29 -0.04
N ASP A 82 -0.76 -7.48 0.64
CA ASP A 82 -1.10 -7.69 2.04
C ASP A 82 -2.30 -6.85 2.43
N ASP A 83 -2.81 -7.10 3.62
CA ASP A 83 -3.84 -6.30 4.25
C ASP A 83 -3.15 -5.26 5.13
N TRP A 84 -3.00 -4.07 4.61
CA TRP A 84 -2.26 -3.02 5.30
C TRP A 84 -3.17 -2.22 6.23
N HIS A 85 -2.71 -2.04 7.45
CA HIS A 85 -3.38 -1.17 8.42
C HIS A 85 -2.99 0.28 8.13
N VAL A 86 -3.98 1.15 7.99
CA VAL A 86 -3.73 2.55 7.67
C VAL A 86 -3.41 3.32 8.94
N LEU A 87 -2.21 3.84 9.03
CA LEU A 87 -1.78 4.66 10.17
C LEU A 87 -2.17 6.11 9.98
N SER A 88 -1.97 6.64 8.79
CA SER A 88 -2.34 8.02 8.51
C SER A 88 -2.55 8.22 7.02
N VAL A 89 -3.39 9.17 6.68
CA VAL A 89 -3.72 9.52 5.29
C VAL A 89 -3.76 11.04 5.21
N SER A 90 -3.05 11.57 4.22
CA SER A 90 -3.18 12.99 3.86
C SER A 90 -3.26 13.07 2.34
N SER A 91 -3.45 14.26 1.82
CA SER A 91 -3.54 14.44 0.37
C SER A 91 -2.23 14.10 -0.36
N SER A 92 -1.13 13.98 0.37
CA SER A 92 0.19 13.74 -0.24
C SER A 92 0.92 12.54 0.32
N LYS A 93 0.40 11.87 1.35
CA LYS A 93 1.12 10.79 2.00
C LYS A 93 0.17 9.80 2.65
N VAL A 94 0.46 8.52 2.47
CA VAL A 94 -0.28 7.43 3.11
C VAL A 94 0.73 6.56 3.84
N GLU A 95 0.54 6.39 5.15
CA GLU A 95 1.41 5.54 5.96
C GLU A 95 0.66 4.28 6.36
N LEU A 96 1.29 3.15 6.10
CA LEU A 96 0.70 1.83 6.29
C LEU A 96 1.62 0.95 7.11
N GLU A 97 1.03 0.05 7.89
CA GLU A 97 1.81 -0.98 8.57
C GLU A 97 1.06 -2.30 8.54
N ASP A 98 1.80 -3.38 8.64
CA ASP A 98 1.26 -4.72 8.81
C ASP A 98 1.99 -5.36 9.99
N VAL A 99 1.26 -5.60 11.05
CA VAL A 99 1.82 -6.21 12.26
C VAL A 99 1.53 -7.69 12.22
N SER A 100 2.58 -8.48 12.04
CA SER A 100 2.46 -9.93 12.05
C SER A 100 2.27 -10.42 13.47
N GLY A 101 1.41 -11.42 13.64
CA GLY A 101 1.21 -12.03 14.94
C GLY A 101 2.41 -12.88 15.36
N GLY A 102 2.50 -13.17 16.62
CA GLY A 102 3.55 -14.04 17.14
C GLY A 102 4.93 -13.41 17.05
N ASN A 103 5.85 -14.10 16.40
CA ASN A 103 7.24 -13.66 16.28
C ASN A 103 7.49 -12.80 15.06
N GLY A 104 6.48 -12.55 14.26
CA GLY A 104 6.66 -11.73 13.08
C GLY A 104 6.95 -10.30 13.49
N GLY A 105 7.68 -9.59 12.68
CA GLY A 105 7.93 -8.17 12.91
C GLY A 105 6.81 -7.32 12.37
N THR A 106 7.07 -6.04 12.27
CA THR A 106 6.14 -5.09 11.68
C THR A 106 6.68 -4.68 10.32
N ASP A 107 5.82 -4.75 9.31
CA ASP A 107 6.15 -4.26 7.99
C ASP A 107 5.59 -2.85 7.84
N GLU A 108 6.33 -1.99 7.17
CA GLU A 108 5.90 -0.61 6.94
C GLU A 108 5.96 -0.28 5.46
N LEU A 109 4.95 0.41 4.99
CA LEU A 109 4.89 0.90 3.61
C LEU A 109 4.39 2.34 3.64
N VAL A 110 5.17 3.24 3.07
CA VAL A 110 4.78 4.63 2.95
C VAL A 110 4.70 4.98 1.48
N LEU A 111 3.56 5.52 1.08
CA LEU A 111 3.33 6.00 -0.28
C LEU A 111 3.21 7.52 -0.23
N GLU A 112 3.91 8.19 -1.12
CA GLU A 112 3.83 9.64 -1.24
C GLU A 112 3.39 10.02 -2.64
N LYS A 113 2.68 11.12 -2.72
CA LYS A 113 2.18 11.65 -3.98
C LYS A 113 3.35 11.95 -4.90
N LYS A 114 3.22 11.48 -6.11
CA LYS A 114 4.23 11.74 -7.11
C LYS A 114 4.08 13.12 -7.72
#